data_a4462e323282548a111df6ee64083e05
#
_entry.id   a4462e323282548a111df6ee64083e05
#
_cell.length_a   1.000
_cell.length_b   1.000
_cell.length_c   1.000
_cell.angle_alpha   90.00
_cell.angle_beta   90.00
_cell.angle_gamma   90.00
#
_symmetry.space_group_name_H-M   'P 1'
#
loop_
_entity.id
_entity.type
_entity.pdbx_description
1 polymer ?
#
loop_
_entity_poly.entity_id
_entity_poly.type
_entity_poly.pdbx_seq_one_letter_code
_entity_poly.pdbx_strand_id
1 'polypeptide(L)'
;MTTRRALLSVSDKRDLIPFAKALVAVGFELISTGGTAKGLAEAGLPVTPIDQVTGFPEMLDGRVKTLHPKVHGGLLGRRDLPSHVEAMKAHGIEPIDLLCVNLYPFAATIAKPGATFEECIEQIDIGGPAMIRSAAKNHDAVAVVTDPSQYDRVIEALRRGEGRVDAALKRELAAEAFAHTARYDATIAGWMQGPGERFPKTLDLRFTLVSSLRYGENPHQRAAVYRDAADPDPGVVDARVVEGKPLSYNNILDAGAALDLVTDLRSMPGVHAAACVVKHTNPCGAAVGADIGEAFDRAYAGDPLAAYGGIVAIAGRVDAAIAERIAKPDRFLEVVVADAFDDAAVKVLAERWKNVRLIAAAPRKPTAASRLLRSVPGGLLVQEADDAPVDAKAFQHMAGPAPSDTTRDDAAFLAVVSKHLKSNAVCIGGGGSLWGAGAGQMDRVAACRQAVEKAKARLQTAGKIVPVAASDAFFPFDDGPRALLDAGVGCLVHPGGSKRDADTEALCRDRNATLLISGVRHFRH
;
A
#
# COMPACT_ATOMS: atom_id res chain seq x y z
N MET A 1 -50.05 -2.20 17.21
CA MET A 1 -48.73 -1.83 16.65
C MET A 1 -48.45 -2.79 15.52
N THR A 2 -48.15 -2.31 14.33
CA THR A 2 -47.74 -3.19 13.21
C THR A 2 -46.39 -3.85 13.57
N THR A 3 -46.31 -5.16 13.47
CA THR A 3 -45.11 -5.94 13.76
C THR A 3 -43.98 -5.52 12.79
N ARG A 4 -42.82 -5.15 13.33
CA ARG A 4 -41.64 -4.82 12.50
C ARG A 4 -40.99 -6.09 11.97
N ARG A 5 -40.50 -6.06 10.74
CA ARG A 5 -39.95 -7.24 10.06
C ARG A 5 -38.50 -7.02 9.64
N ALA A 6 -37.65 -7.99 9.94
CA ALA A 6 -36.26 -8.01 9.51
C ALA A 6 -35.98 -9.20 8.58
N LEU A 7 -35.49 -8.93 7.38
CA LEU A 7 -35.05 -9.96 6.44
C LEU A 7 -33.54 -10.16 6.55
N LEU A 8 -33.13 -11.39 6.94
CA LEU A 8 -31.74 -11.77 7.12
C LEU A 8 -31.36 -12.85 6.09
N SER A 9 -30.36 -12.55 5.27
CA SER A 9 -29.83 -13.50 4.27
C SER A 9 -28.32 -13.27 4.14
N VAL A 10 -27.53 -14.05 4.89
CA VAL A 10 -26.10 -13.80 5.03
C VAL A 10 -25.27 -15.02 4.65
N SER A 11 -24.19 -14.79 3.91
CA SER A 11 -23.13 -15.75 3.63
C SER A 11 -22.15 -15.84 4.80
N ASP A 12 -21.65 -14.68 5.26
CA ASP A 12 -20.85 -14.56 6.48
C ASP A 12 -21.76 -14.52 7.72
N LYS A 13 -21.66 -15.55 8.54
CA LYS A 13 -22.51 -15.76 9.72
C LYS A 13 -21.87 -15.32 11.03
N ARG A 14 -20.75 -14.60 10.99
CA ARG A 14 -20.13 -14.04 12.20
C ARG A 14 -21.12 -13.17 12.94
N ASP A 15 -21.25 -13.37 14.22
CA ASP A 15 -22.11 -12.61 15.14
C ASP A 15 -23.60 -12.48 14.75
N LEU A 16 -24.07 -13.32 13.77
CA LEU A 16 -25.44 -13.32 13.31
C LEU A 16 -26.43 -13.66 14.43
N ILE A 17 -26.14 -14.69 15.23
CA ILE A 17 -27.07 -15.16 16.26
C ILE A 17 -27.26 -14.11 17.37
N PRO A 18 -26.20 -13.49 17.94
CA PRO A 18 -26.37 -12.36 18.85
C PRO A 18 -27.17 -11.19 18.24
N PHE A 19 -26.90 -10.85 16.97
CA PHE A 19 -27.64 -9.80 16.26
C PHE A 19 -29.13 -10.12 16.13
N ALA A 20 -29.45 -11.32 15.67
CA ALA A 20 -30.83 -11.78 15.49
C ALA A 20 -31.60 -11.84 16.84
N LYS A 21 -30.96 -12.30 17.92
CA LYS A 21 -31.53 -12.26 19.28
C LYS A 21 -31.86 -10.84 19.72
N ALA A 22 -30.97 -9.89 19.43
CA ALA A 22 -31.21 -8.48 19.76
C ALA A 22 -32.41 -7.91 18.96
N LEU A 23 -32.56 -8.28 17.68
CA LEU A 23 -33.71 -7.88 16.86
C LEU A 23 -35.03 -8.42 17.44
N VAL A 24 -35.09 -9.70 17.81
CA VAL A 24 -36.27 -10.32 18.44
C VAL A 24 -36.60 -9.61 19.76
N ALA A 25 -35.59 -9.33 20.58
CA ALA A 25 -35.78 -8.66 21.88
C ALA A 25 -36.39 -7.26 21.77
N VAL A 26 -36.18 -6.56 20.63
CA VAL A 26 -36.80 -5.24 20.37
C VAL A 26 -38.06 -5.33 19.49
N GLY A 27 -38.60 -6.55 19.31
CA GLY A 27 -39.91 -6.80 18.70
C GLY A 27 -39.92 -6.95 17.17
N PHE A 28 -38.81 -7.41 16.56
CA PHE A 28 -38.80 -7.77 15.15
C PHE A 28 -39.25 -9.23 14.94
N GLU A 29 -40.06 -9.45 13.91
CA GLU A 29 -40.27 -10.75 13.27
C GLU A 29 -39.12 -10.99 12.29
N LEU A 30 -38.49 -12.18 12.37
CA LEU A 30 -37.42 -12.57 11.50
C LEU A 30 -37.93 -13.30 10.26
N ILE A 31 -37.49 -12.85 9.09
CA ILE A 31 -37.66 -13.54 7.80
C ILE A 31 -36.26 -13.94 7.33
N SER A 32 -36.12 -15.14 6.76
CA SER A 32 -34.79 -15.57 6.33
C SER A 32 -34.83 -16.57 5.17
N THR A 33 -33.67 -16.82 4.57
CA THR A 33 -33.50 -17.71 3.41
C THR A 33 -32.55 -18.85 3.72
N GLY A 34 -32.82 -20.04 3.15
CA GLY A 34 -31.90 -21.19 3.08
C GLY A 34 -31.08 -21.47 4.34
N GLY A 35 -29.76 -21.49 4.19
CA GLY A 35 -28.84 -21.80 5.28
C GLY A 35 -28.82 -20.79 6.43
N THR A 36 -29.23 -19.53 6.19
CA THR A 36 -29.39 -18.52 7.25
C THR A 36 -30.62 -18.86 8.10
N ALA A 37 -31.76 -19.17 7.48
CA ALA A 37 -32.97 -19.57 8.19
C ALA A 37 -32.74 -20.81 9.05
N LYS A 38 -32.07 -21.83 8.51
CA LYS A 38 -31.69 -23.04 9.24
C LYS A 38 -30.87 -22.72 10.48
N GLY A 39 -29.82 -21.92 10.35
CA GLY A 39 -28.95 -21.54 11.50
C GLY A 39 -29.69 -20.76 12.58
N LEU A 40 -30.62 -19.87 12.19
CA LEU A 40 -31.47 -19.15 13.15
C LEU A 40 -32.43 -20.08 13.91
N ALA A 41 -33.07 -21.00 13.19
CA ALA A 41 -33.98 -21.99 13.78
C ALA A 41 -33.24 -22.96 14.73
N GLU A 42 -32.06 -23.44 14.35
CA GLU A 42 -31.19 -24.27 15.21
C GLU A 42 -30.75 -23.56 16.48
N ALA A 43 -30.65 -22.24 16.44
CA ALA A 43 -30.37 -21.39 17.62
C ALA A 43 -31.63 -21.10 18.45
N GLY A 44 -32.77 -21.69 18.13
CA GLY A 44 -34.04 -21.52 18.86
C GLY A 44 -34.76 -20.21 18.60
N LEU A 45 -34.46 -19.52 17.51
CA LEU A 45 -35.10 -18.25 17.16
C LEU A 45 -36.34 -18.49 16.27
N PRO A 46 -37.46 -17.79 16.51
CA PRO A 46 -38.59 -17.83 15.61
C PRO A 46 -38.22 -17.15 14.29
N VAL A 47 -38.28 -17.89 13.19
CA VAL A 47 -37.93 -17.39 11.86
C VAL A 47 -38.95 -17.88 10.84
N THR A 48 -39.44 -16.95 10.00
CA THR A 48 -40.35 -17.25 8.90
C THR A 48 -39.51 -17.47 7.64
N PRO A 49 -39.54 -18.64 7.03
CA PRO A 49 -38.89 -18.91 5.74
C PRO A 49 -39.42 -17.99 4.63
N ILE A 50 -38.57 -17.59 3.71
CA ILE A 50 -38.92 -16.61 2.65
C ILE A 50 -39.99 -17.13 1.69
N ASP A 51 -40.04 -18.45 1.43
CA ASP A 51 -41.04 -19.13 0.59
C ASP A 51 -42.44 -19.00 1.17
N GLN A 52 -42.59 -18.97 2.48
CA GLN A 52 -43.88 -18.69 3.15
C GLN A 52 -44.35 -17.26 2.92
N VAL A 53 -43.41 -16.30 2.88
CA VAL A 53 -43.72 -14.87 2.60
C VAL A 53 -44.12 -14.70 1.14
N THR A 54 -43.34 -15.28 0.24
CA THR A 54 -43.58 -15.14 -1.21
C THR A 54 -44.77 -15.98 -1.68
N GLY A 55 -45.02 -17.13 -1.03
CA GLY A 55 -45.94 -18.18 -1.52
C GLY A 55 -45.38 -18.86 -2.77
N PHE A 56 -44.08 -18.79 -3.02
CA PHE A 56 -43.46 -19.32 -4.21
C PHE A 56 -42.21 -20.14 -3.85
N PRO A 57 -42.01 -21.34 -4.38
CA PRO A 57 -40.88 -22.18 -4.07
C PRO A 57 -39.58 -21.62 -4.67
N GLU A 58 -38.45 -21.98 -4.07
CA GLU A 58 -37.13 -21.76 -4.63
C GLU A 58 -37.00 -22.53 -5.96
N MET A 59 -36.45 -21.88 -7.00
CA MET A 59 -36.28 -22.44 -8.33
C MET A 59 -34.87 -22.29 -8.86
N LEU A 60 -34.54 -23.08 -9.91
CA LEU A 60 -33.28 -23.01 -10.63
C LEU A 60 -32.09 -23.14 -9.67
N ASP A 61 -32.12 -24.17 -8.82
CA ASP A 61 -31.07 -24.47 -7.82
C ASP A 61 -30.75 -23.30 -6.90
N GLY A 62 -31.77 -22.47 -6.57
CA GLY A 62 -31.64 -21.33 -5.68
C GLY A 62 -31.31 -19.99 -6.36
N ARG A 63 -31.13 -19.96 -7.66
CA ARG A 63 -30.87 -18.71 -8.40
C ARG A 63 -32.04 -17.72 -8.34
N VAL A 64 -33.29 -18.24 -8.22
CA VAL A 64 -34.50 -17.45 -8.02
C VAL A 64 -35.15 -17.79 -6.70
N LYS A 65 -35.05 -16.91 -5.73
CA LYS A 65 -35.48 -17.11 -4.36
C LYS A 65 -36.06 -15.83 -3.75
N THR A 66 -35.33 -14.73 -3.84
CA THR A 66 -35.69 -13.44 -3.28
C THR A 66 -36.14 -12.42 -4.33
N LEU A 67 -35.97 -12.70 -5.62
CA LEU A 67 -36.43 -11.87 -6.73
C LEU A 67 -37.93 -11.98 -6.90
N HIS A 68 -38.70 -11.44 -5.95
CA HIS A 68 -40.15 -11.56 -5.90
C HIS A 68 -40.81 -10.22 -5.52
N PRO A 69 -41.95 -9.84 -6.12
CA PRO A 69 -42.63 -8.57 -5.82
C PRO A 69 -42.95 -8.37 -4.34
N LYS A 70 -43.29 -9.43 -3.59
CA LYS A 70 -43.55 -9.32 -2.14
C LYS A 70 -42.32 -8.95 -1.34
N VAL A 71 -41.12 -9.40 -1.76
CA VAL A 71 -39.85 -9.03 -1.11
C VAL A 71 -39.47 -7.61 -1.46
N HIS A 72 -39.35 -7.33 -2.77
CA HIS A 72 -38.93 -6.01 -3.23
C HIS A 72 -39.97 -4.93 -2.96
N GLY A 73 -41.25 -5.24 -3.03
CA GLY A 73 -42.31 -4.32 -2.62
C GLY A 73 -42.25 -3.98 -1.14
N GLY A 74 -41.97 -4.97 -0.27
CA GLY A 74 -41.77 -4.74 1.17
C GLY A 74 -40.57 -3.84 1.48
N LEU A 75 -39.49 -3.89 0.66
CA LEU A 75 -38.30 -3.05 0.77
C LEU A 75 -38.48 -1.67 0.12
N LEU A 76 -39.13 -1.59 -1.06
CA LEU A 76 -39.24 -0.37 -1.87
C LEU A 76 -40.48 0.48 -1.58
N GLY A 77 -41.50 -0.10 -0.94
CA GLY A 77 -42.75 0.59 -0.66
C GLY A 77 -42.56 1.81 0.23
N ARG A 78 -42.86 2.98 -0.30
CA ARG A 78 -42.84 4.25 0.45
C ARG A 78 -44.05 4.32 1.36
N ARG A 79 -43.79 4.42 2.65
CA ARG A 79 -44.83 4.39 3.72
C ARG A 79 -45.49 5.72 3.96
N ASP A 80 -44.91 6.78 3.44
CA ASP A 80 -45.44 8.15 3.45
C ASP A 80 -46.34 8.46 2.26
N LEU A 81 -46.43 7.58 1.24
CA LEU A 81 -47.28 7.74 0.08
C LEU A 81 -48.52 6.83 0.17
N PRO A 82 -49.75 7.40 0.29
CA PRO A 82 -50.98 6.62 0.37
C PRO A 82 -51.15 5.62 -0.80
N SER A 83 -50.82 5.99 -2.02
CA SER A 83 -50.92 5.12 -3.20
C SER A 83 -50.02 3.89 -3.10
N HIS A 84 -48.82 3.99 -2.48
CA HIS A 84 -47.94 2.83 -2.26
C HIS A 84 -48.52 1.94 -1.16
N VAL A 85 -49.05 2.53 -0.07
CA VAL A 85 -49.66 1.77 1.02
C VAL A 85 -50.88 0.97 0.53
N GLU A 86 -51.73 1.60 -0.28
CA GLU A 86 -52.89 0.96 -0.89
C GLU A 86 -52.49 -0.20 -1.83
N ALA A 87 -51.50 0.05 -2.70
CA ALA A 87 -50.99 -1.00 -3.61
C ALA A 87 -50.38 -2.19 -2.84
N MET A 88 -49.58 -1.92 -1.80
CA MET A 88 -49.01 -2.96 -0.95
C MET A 88 -50.12 -3.79 -0.29
N LYS A 89 -51.13 -3.15 0.26
CA LYS A 89 -52.30 -3.82 0.88
C LYS A 89 -53.07 -4.66 -0.13
N ALA A 90 -53.34 -4.11 -1.34
CA ALA A 90 -54.07 -4.79 -2.39
C ALA A 90 -53.36 -6.09 -2.87
N HIS A 91 -52.04 -6.11 -2.80
CA HIS A 91 -51.22 -7.26 -3.24
C HIS A 91 -50.67 -8.12 -2.08
N GLY A 92 -51.11 -7.89 -0.83
CA GLY A 92 -50.62 -8.63 0.33
C GLY A 92 -49.12 -8.49 0.57
N ILE A 93 -48.60 -7.29 0.34
CA ILE A 93 -47.18 -6.96 0.56
C ILE A 93 -47.02 -6.34 1.91
N GLU A 94 -46.31 -7.01 2.80
CA GLU A 94 -46.00 -6.51 4.14
C GLU A 94 -44.66 -5.74 4.12
N PRO A 95 -44.55 -4.63 4.87
CA PRO A 95 -43.31 -3.87 4.98
C PRO A 95 -42.17 -4.70 5.59
N ILE A 96 -40.94 -4.44 5.11
CA ILE A 96 -39.69 -4.92 5.72
C ILE A 96 -38.95 -3.68 6.25
N ASP A 97 -38.61 -3.65 7.55
CA ASP A 97 -38.07 -2.49 8.25
C ASP A 97 -36.55 -2.53 8.36
N LEU A 98 -35.98 -3.73 8.29
CA LEU A 98 -34.55 -3.97 8.32
C LEU A 98 -34.17 -5.07 7.33
N LEU A 99 -33.13 -4.82 6.56
CA LEU A 99 -32.49 -5.80 5.69
C LEU A 99 -31.07 -6.04 6.19
N CYS A 100 -30.72 -7.30 6.44
CA CYS A 100 -29.34 -7.74 6.71
C CYS A 100 -28.92 -8.76 5.65
N VAL A 101 -28.06 -8.33 4.75
CA VAL A 101 -27.58 -9.16 3.63
C VAL A 101 -26.10 -8.87 3.41
N ASN A 102 -25.26 -9.91 3.50
CA ASN A 102 -23.93 -9.87 2.92
C ASN A 102 -23.85 -10.84 1.75
N LEU A 103 -23.07 -10.47 0.74
CA LEU A 103 -23.03 -11.16 -0.55
C LEU A 103 -22.20 -12.43 -0.49
N TYR A 104 -22.35 -13.29 -1.49
CA TYR A 104 -21.49 -14.45 -1.66
C TYR A 104 -20.02 -14.04 -1.77
N PRO A 105 -19.08 -14.87 -1.24
CA PRO A 105 -17.68 -14.50 -1.14
C PRO A 105 -16.94 -14.64 -2.48
N PHE A 106 -17.40 -13.95 -3.52
CA PHE A 106 -16.86 -14.03 -4.88
C PHE A 106 -15.35 -13.77 -4.91
N ALA A 107 -14.88 -12.71 -4.24
CA ALA A 107 -13.44 -12.38 -4.17
C ALA A 107 -12.61 -13.51 -3.54
N ALA A 108 -13.13 -14.17 -2.51
CA ALA A 108 -12.44 -15.30 -1.89
C ALA A 108 -12.46 -16.55 -2.79
N THR A 109 -13.49 -16.72 -3.60
CA THR A 109 -13.59 -17.86 -4.53
C THR A 109 -12.59 -17.71 -5.68
N ILE A 110 -12.52 -16.56 -6.32
CA ILE A 110 -11.55 -16.31 -7.41
C ILE A 110 -10.09 -16.35 -6.94
N ALA A 111 -9.83 -16.15 -5.64
CA ALA A 111 -8.50 -16.24 -5.05
C ALA A 111 -8.08 -17.69 -4.71
N LYS A 112 -8.98 -18.67 -4.77
CA LYS A 112 -8.66 -20.06 -4.47
C LYS A 112 -7.83 -20.68 -5.60
N PRO A 113 -6.69 -21.31 -5.32
CA PRO A 113 -5.95 -22.06 -6.32
C PRO A 113 -6.82 -23.17 -6.93
N GLY A 114 -6.93 -23.20 -8.26
CA GLY A 114 -7.67 -24.21 -8.99
C GLY A 114 -9.19 -24.02 -9.06
N ALA A 115 -9.74 -22.88 -8.61
CA ALA A 115 -11.15 -22.57 -8.83
C ALA A 115 -11.49 -22.56 -10.32
N THR A 116 -12.55 -23.26 -10.72
CA THR A 116 -12.99 -23.28 -12.11
C THR A 116 -13.78 -22.02 -12.46
N PHE A 117 -13.89 -21.74 -13.76
CA PHE A 117 -14.69 -20.59 -14.23
C PHE A 117 -16.16 -20.74 -13.82
N GLU A 118 -16.72 -21.94 -13.95
CA GLU A 118 -18.09 -22.27 -13.58
C GLU A 118 -18.34 -22.08 -12.08
N GLU A 119 -17.42 -22.55 -11.23
CA GLU A 119 -17.53 -22.34 -9.77
C GLU A 119 -17.54 -20.84 -9.43
N CYS A 120 -16.74 -20.03 -10.10
CA CYS A 120 -16.74 -18.58 -9.91
C CYS A 120 -18.06 -17.95 -10.37
N ILE A 121 -18.61 -18.36 -11.52
CA ILE A 121 -19.91 -17.87 -12.01
C ILE A 121 -21.02 -18.15 -11.00
N GLU A 122 -21.06 -19.35 -10.40
CA GLU A 122 -22.07 -19.71 -9.40
C GLU A 122 -21.97 -18.90 -8.10
N GLN A 123 -20.85 -18.23 -7.86
CA GLN A 123 -20.68 -17.33 -6.72
C GLN A 123 -21.07 -15.88 -7.02
N ILE A 124 -21.61 -15.60 -8.20
CA ILE A 124 -22.16 -14.27 -8.51
C ILE A 124 -23.56 -14.16 -7.92
N ASP A 125 -23.69 -13.39 -6.85
CA ASP A 125 -24.95 -13.13 -6.17
C ASP A 125 -25.80 -12.11 -6.97
N ILE A 126 -27.02 -12.50 -7.33
CA ILE A 126 -27.97 -11.62 -8.02
C ILE A 126 -29.01 -11.07 -7.05
N GLY A 127 -29.57 -11.94 -6.21
CA GLY A 127 -30.64 -11.59 -5.28
C GLY A 127 -30.19 -10.65 -4.16
N GLY A 128 -28.99 -10.88 -3.63
CA GLY A 128 -28.42 -10.06 -2.57
C GLY A 128 -28.23 -8.60 -2.99
N PRO A 129 -27.49 -8.29 -4.07
CA PRO A 129 -27.36 -6.93 -4.57
C PRO A 129 -28.70 -6.26 -4.89
N ALA A 130 -29.65 -6.99 -5.48
CA ALA A 130 -30.97 -6.45 -5.78
C ALA A 130 -31.72 -6.02 -4.51
N MET A 131 -31.71 -6.85 -3.45
CA MET A 131 -32.34 -6.52 -2.16
C MET A 131 -31.62 -5.33 -1.48
N ILE A 132 -30.27 -5.35 -1.44
CA ILE A 132 -29.46 -4.30 -0.84
C ILE A 132 -29.78 -2.95 -1.50
N ARG A 133 -29.79 -2.88 -2.82
CA ARG A 133 -30.10 -1.66 -3.58
C ARG A 133 -31.53 -1.19 -3.36
N SER A 134 -32.49 -2.13 -3.25
CA SER A 134 -33.89 -1.80 -2.95
C SER A 134 -34.05 -1.16 -1.58
N ALA A 135 -33.46 -1.76 -0.55
CA ALA A 135 -33.47 -1.23 0.81
C ALA A 135 -32.74 0.12 0.93
N ALA A 136 -31.55 0.23 0.34
CA ALA A 136 -30.76 1.46 0.35
C ALA A 136 -31.47 2.63 -0.36
N LYS A 137 -32.17 2.37 -1.47
CA LYS A 137 -33.00 3.37 -2.15
C LYS A 137 -34.12 3.90 -1.28
N ASN A 138 -34.69 3.04 -0.41
CA ASN A 138 -35.81 3.36 0.49
C ASN A 138 -35.31 3.54 1.94
N HIS A 139 -34.14 4.10 2.15
CA HIS A 139 -33.48 4.22 3.46
C HIS A 139 -34.29 5.02 4.48
N ASP A 140 -35.19 5.90 4.07
CA ASP A 140 -36.10 6.59 5.01
C ASP A 140 -36.97 5.60 5.79
N ALA A 141 -37.32 4.49 5.15
CA ALA A 141 -38.16 3.45 5.74
C ALA A 141 -37.38 2.22 6.24
N VAL A 142 -36.29 1.84 5.56
CA VAL A 142 -35.56 0.57 5.78
C VAL A 142 -34.13 0.83 6.25
N ALA A 143 -33.71 0.15 7.32
CA ALA A 143 -32.30 0.07 7.69
C ALA A 143 -31.64 -1.08 6.91
N VAL A 144 -30.52 -0.79 6.22
CA VAL A 144 -29.79 -1.81 5.43
C VAL A 144 -28.44 -2.10 6.05
N VAL A 145 -28.17 -3.38 6.34
CA VAL A 145 -26.95 -3.87 6.99
C VAL A 145 -26.27 -4.83 6.02
N THR A 146 -25.00 -4.60 5.69
CA THR A 146 -24.26 -5.36 4.68
C THR A 146 -23.01 -6.06 5.21
N ASP A 147 -22.61 -5.73 6.45
CA ASP A 147 -21.38 -6.27 7.05
C ASP A 147 -21.57 -6.51 8.57
N PRO A 148 -21.03 -7.61 9.13
CA PRO A 148 -21.09 -7.87 10.58
C PRO A 148 -20.55 -6.75 11.46
N SER A 149 -19.57 -5.96 11.01
CA SER A 149 -19.02 -4.83 11.76
C SER A 149 -20.06 -3.72 12.03
N GLN A 150 -21.19 -3.75 11.33
CA GLN A 150 -22.29 -2.79 11.51
C GLN A 150 -23.28 -3.20 12.62
N TYR A 151 -23.24 -4.46 13.09
CA TYR A 151 -24.25 -5.00 13.99
C TYR A 151 -24.36 -4.22 15.31
N ASP A 152 -23.24 -3.96 15.97
CA ASP A 152 -23.24 -3.32 17.28
C ASP A 152 -23.84 -1.92 17.23
N ARG A 153 -23.48 -1.09 16.24
CA ARG A 153 -24.03 0.27 16.11
C ARG A 153 -25.52 0.27 15.77
N VAL A 154 -25.99 -0.74 15.02
CA VAL A 154 -27.42 -0.90 14.70
C VAL A 154 -28.19 -1.37 15.93
N ILE A 155 -27.66 -2.33 16.70
CA ILE A 155 -28.26 -2.79 17.97
C ILE A 155 -28.37 -1.62 18.95
N GLU A 156 -27.32 -0.83 19.09
CA GLU A 156 -27.32 0.32 19.98
C GLU A 156 -28.36 1.38 19.57
N ALA A 157 -28.44 1.67 18.27
CA ALA A 157 -29.46 2.58 17.74
C ALA A 157 -30.89 2.06 17.99
N LEU A 158 -31.13 0.78 17.76
CA LEU A 158 -32.43 0.13 18.00
C LEU A 158 -32.83 0.18 19.49
N ARG A 159 -31.88 -0.02 20.41
CA ARG A 159 -32.12 0.08 21.85
C ARG A 159 -32.49 1.51 22.26
N ARG A 160 -31.76 2.51 21.78
CA ARG A 160 -32.02 3.92 22.07
C ARG A 160 -33.31 4.44 21.45
N GLY A 161 -33.64 3.95 20.26
CA GLY A 161 -34.78 4.39 19.46
C GLY A 161 -36.05 3.52 19.64
N GLU A 162 -36.16 2.74 20.72
CA GLU A 162 -37.31 1.84 20.99
C GLU A 162 -37.64 0.93 19.80
N GLY A 163 -36.58 0.32 19.22
CA GLY A 163 -36.65 -0.56 18.05
C GLY A 163 -36.67 0.18 16.71
N ARG A 164 -36.27 1.44 16.66
CA ARG A 164 -36.13 2.23 15.44
C ARG A 164 -34.69 2.70 15.28
N VAL A 165 -34.21 2.63 14.05
CA VAL A 165 -32.93 3.26 13.65
C VAL A 165 -33.23 4.69 13.22
N ASP A 166 -32.47 5.65 13.69
CA ASP A 166 -32.62 7.05 13.32
C ASP A 166 -32.27 7.31 11.82
N ALA A 167 -32.75 8.43 11.29
CA ALA A 167 -32.62 8.76 9.88
C ALA A 167 -31.15 8.99 9.45
N ALA A 168 -30.31 9.53 10.36
CA ALA A 168 -28.90 9.77 10.04
C ALA A 168 -28.16 8.44 9.82
N LEU A 169 -28.31 7.50 10.77
CA LEU A 169 -27.68 6.18 10.64
C LEU A 169 -28.25 5.39 9.46
N LYS A 170 -29.55 5.45 9.17
CA LYS A 170 -30.12 4.79 7.98
C LYS A 170 -29.51 5.32 6.70
N ARG A 171 -29.27 6.63 6.59
CA ARG A 171 -28.61 7.25 5.44
C ARG A 171 -27.16 6.83 5.31
N GLU A 172 -26.42 6.75 6.41
CA GLU A 172 -25.03 6.24 6.42
C GLU A 172 -24.97 4.79 5.94
N LEU A 173 -25.81 3.92 6.51
CA LEU A 173 -25.91 2.51 6.10
C LEU A 173 -26.28 2.36 4.61
N ALA A 174 -27.17 3.20 4.10
CA ALA A 174 -27.51 3.19 2.67
C ALA A 174 -26.32 3.59 1.77
N ALA A 175 -25.55 4.58 2.17
CA ALA A 175 -24.33 4.95 1.43
C ALA A 175 -23.30 3.81 1.45
N GLU A 176 -23.11 3.16 2.59
CA GLU A 176 -22.23 1.97 2.73
C GLU A 176 -22.74 0.79 1.88
N ALA A 177 -24.06 0.59 1.83
CA ALA A 177 -24.69 -0.46 1.03
C ALA A 177 -24.48 -0.26 -0.48
N PHE A 178 -24.65 0.96 -0.99
CA PHE A 178 -24.32 1.26 -2.38
C PHE A 178 -22.83 1.11 -2.68
N ALA A 179 -21.97 1.55 -1.77
CA ALA A 179 -20.53 1.32 -1.91
C ALA A 179 -20.18 -0.18 -1.89
N HIS A 180 -20.89 -1.00 -1.11
CA HIS A 180 -20.70 -2.46 -1.05
C HIS A 180 -21.06 -3.13 -2.38
N THR A 181 -22.22 -2.83 -2.97
CA THR A 181 -22.62 -3.40 -4.26
C THR A 181 -21.72 -2.91 -5.41
N ALA A 182 -21.33 -1.64 -5.42
CA ALA A 182 -20.40 -1.12 -6.42
C ALA A 182 -19.05 -1.85 -6.39
N ARG A 183 -18.54 -2.14 -5.19
CA ARG A 183 -17.30 -2.92 -5.03
C ARG A 183 -17.43 -4.35 -5.53
N TYR A 184 -18.56 -4.98 -5.24
CA TYR A 184 -18.87 -6.33 -5.67
C TYR A 184 -18.90 -6.43 -7.20
N ASP A 185 -19.63 -5.54 -7.85
CA ASP A 185 -19.74 -5.48 -9.31
C ASP A 185 -18.38 -5.17 -9.97
N ALA A 186 -17.59 -4.26 -9.43
CA ALA A 186 -16.26 -3.96 -9.93
C ALA A 186 -15.30 -5.17 -9.85
N THR A 187 -15.41 -5.96 -8.77
CA THR A 187 -14.62 -7.20 -8.62
C THR A 187 -15.01 -8.24 -9.68
N ILE A 188 -16.30 -8.40 -9.93
CA ILE A 188 -16.83 -9.32 -10.97
C ILE A 188 -16.37 -8.85 -12.35
N ALA A 189 -16.56 -7.56 -12.66
CA ALA A 189 -16.17 -6.98 -13.94
C ALA A 189 -14.67 -7.16 -14.22
N GLY A 190 -13.83 -6.89 -13.22
CA GLY A 190 -12.39 -7.10 -13.33
C GLY A 190 -12.02 -8.57 -13.57
N TRP A 191 -12.66 -9.51 -12.87
CA TRP A 191 -12.44 -10.93 -13.09
C TRP A 191 -12.93 -11.42 -14.46
N MET A 192 -14.11 -10.95 -14.93
CA MET A 192 -14.68 -11.30 -16.23
C MET A 192 -13.82 -10.84 -17.40
N GLN A 193 -13.06 -9.76 -17.24
CA GLN A 193 -12.10 -9.30 -18.25
C GLN A 193 -10.90 -10.26 -18.39
N GLY A 194 -10.76 -11.22 -17.47
CA GLY A 194 -9.66 -12.19 -17.45
C GLY A 194 -8.38 -11.58 -16.86
N PRO A 195 -7.23 -12.29 -16.93
CA PRO A 195 -5.92 -11.70 -16.67
C PRO A 195 -5.66 -10.64 -17.73
N GLY A 196 -6.24 -9.47 -17.48
CA GLY A 196 -6.46 -8.41 -18.41
C GLY A 196 -5.18 -7.70 -18.83
N GLU A 197 -5.34 -6.86 -19.83
CA GLU A 197 -4.33 -5.86 -20.19
C GLU A 197 -3.89 -5.14 -18.91
N ARG A 198 -2.58 -5.05 -18.70
CA ARG A 198 -1.97 -4.39 -17.54
C ARG A 198 -2.44 -2.94 -17.40
N PHE A 199 -2.88 -2.35 -18.52
CA PHE A 199 -3.47 -1.01 -18.63
C PHE A 199 -4.84 -1.10 -19.31
N PRO A 200 -5.93 -1.39 -18.56
CA PRO A 200 -7.27 -1.56 -19.11
C PRO A 200 -7.81 -0.23 -19.66
N LYS A 201 -8.81 -0.31 -20.56
CA LYS A 201 -9.49 0.88 -21.12
C LYS A 201 -10.11 1.77 -20.06
N THR A 202 -10.61 1.19 -18.98
CA THR A 202 -11.12 1.90 -17.79
C THR A 202 -10.35 1.39 -16.59
N LEU A 203 -9.77 2.30 -15.83
CA LEU A 203 -9.01 1.99 -14.62
C LEU A 203 -9.83 2.36 -13.39
N ASP A 204 -10.27 1.34 -12.66
CA ASP A 204 -10.94 1.49 -11.37
C ASP A 204 -9.92 1.35 -10.25
N LEU A 205 -9.73 2.41 -9.48
CA LEU A 205 -8.82 2.45 -8.34
C LEU A 205 -9.62 2.52 -7.04
N ARG A 206 -9.25 1.67 -6.10
CA ARG A 206 -9.91 1.63 -4.82
C ARG A 206 -8.92 1.83 -3.67
N PHE A 207 -9.16 2.90 -2.93
CA PHE A 207 -8.41 3.24 -1.74
C PHE A 207 -9.34 3.35 -0.53
N THR A 208 -8.90 2.83 0.60
CA THR A 208 -9.63 2.94 1.88
C THR A 208 -8.94 3.98 2.75
N LEU A 209 -9.70 4.92 3.32
CA LEU A 209 -9.17 5.91 4.24
C LEU A 209 -8.60 5.22 5.48
N VAL A 210 -7.32 5.48 5.76
CA VAL A 210 -6.64 5.02 6.98
C VAL A 210 -6.73 6.08 8.06
N SER A 211 -6.32 7.31 7.72
CA SER A 211 -6.37 8.43 8.67
C SER A 211 -6.36 9.78 7.97
N SER A 212 -6.94 10.78 8.62
CA SER A 212 -6.71 12.18 8.26
C SER A 212 -5.39 12.65 8.87
N LEU A 213 -4.62 13.40 8.09
CA LEU A 213 -3.37 13.99 8.55
C LEU A 213 -3.59 15.40 9.06
N ARG A 214 -2.68 15.88 9.91
CA ARG A 214 -2.74 17.23 10.45
C ARG A 214 -2.69 18.29 9.34
N TYR A 215 -1.87 18.08 8.32
CA TYR A 215 -1.75 18.85 7.08
C TYR A 215 -0.97 18.05 6.03
N GLY A 216 -0.91 18.53 4.79
CA GLY A 216 -0.11 17.93 3.70
C GLY A 216 1.37 18.30 3.76
N GLU A 217 1.99 18.54 2.61
CA GLU A 217 3.39 19.05 2.59
C GLU A 217 3.52 20.38 3.30
N ASN A 218 2.49 21.21 3.20
CA ASN A 218 2.45 22.55 3.81
C ASN A 218 1.26 22.69 4.77
N PRO A 219 1.38 23.55 5.80
CA PRO A 219 0.36 23.69 6.84
C PRO A 219 -1.05 24.09 6.37
N HIS A 220 -1.16 24.76 5.23
CA HIS A 220 -2.45 25.18 4.66
C HIS A 220 -3.14 24.08 3.83
N GLN A 221 -2.49 22.96 3.56
CA GLN A 221 -3.02 21.87 2.75
C GLN A 221 -3.65 20.80 3.64
N ARG A 222 -4.90 20.42 3.34
CA ARG A 222 -5.51 19.24 3.97
C ARG A 222 -4.96 17.98 3.33
N ALA A 223 -4.77 16.92 4.13
CA ALA A 223 -4.28 15.64 3.63
C ALA A 223 -4.87 14.46 4.40
N ALA A 224 -4.81 13.31 3.78
CA ALA A 224 -5.21 12.03 4.35
C ALA A 224 -4.36 10.91 3.77
N VAL A 225 -4.31 9.80 4.49
CA VAL A 225 -3.66 8.56 4.06
C VAL A 225 -4.72 7.57 3.66
N TYR A 226 -4.52 6.95 2.52
CA TYR A 226 -5.36 5.89 2.01
C TYR A 226 -4.54 4.63 1.76
N ARG A 227 -5.15 3.49 2.02
CA ARG A 227 -4.61 2.16 1.70
C ARG A 227 -5.12 1.72 0.34
N ASP A 228 -4.22 1.32 -0.54
CA ASP A 228 -4.59 0.66 -1.80
C ASP A 228 -5.11 -0.74 -1.51
N ALA A 229 -6.37 -1.01 -1.86
CA ALA A 229 -6.99 -2.31 -1.65
C ALA A 229 -6.46 -3.40 -2.60
N ALA A 230 -5.83 -3.01 -3.70
CA ALA A 230 -5.26 -3.93 -4.69
C ALA A 230 -3.80 -4.30 -4.40
N ASP A 231 -3.10 -3.56 -3.53
CA ASP A 231 -1.73 -3.86 -3.15
C ASP A 231 -1.72 -4.81 -1.94
N PRO A 232 -1.32 -6.10 -2.10
CA PRO A 232 -1.32 -7.06 -1.01
C PRO A 232 -0.15 -6.85 -0.04
N ASP A 233 0.89 -6.13 -0.48
CA ASP A 233 2.10 -6.00 0.30
C ASP A 233 1.97 -4.92 1.39
N PRO A 234 2.43 -5.22 2.63
CA PRO A 234 2.47 -4.23 3.68
C PRO A 234 3.49 -3.14 3.35
N GLY A 235 3.18 -1.91 3.70
CA GLY A 235 4.05 -0.75 3.52
C GLY A 235 4.04 0.16 4.74
N VAL A 236 4.55 1.37 4.57
CA VAL A 236 4.54 2.39 5.63
C VAL A 236 3.12 2.75 6.08
N VAL A 237 2.14 2.61 5.19
CA VAL A 237 0.72 2.88 5.48
C VAL A 237 0.13 1.88 6.48
N ASP A 238 0.59 0.61 6.44
CA ASP A 238 0.15 -0.47 7.32
C ASP A 238 1.09 -0.65 8.53
N ALA A 239 2.17 0.10 8.57
CA ALA A 239 3.20 -0.06 9.58
C ALA A 239 2.68 0.31 10.98
N ARG A 240 3.10 -0.46 11.98
CA ARG A 240 2.79 -0.17 13.36
C ARG A 240 3.71 0.95 13.88
N VAL A 241 3.12 2.07 14.27
CA VAL A 241 3.84 3.08 15.06
C VAL A 241 4.02 2.52 16.47
N VAL A 242 5.27 2.18 16.80
CA VAL A 242 5.64 1.56 18.09
C VAL A 242 5.73 2.61 19.18
N GLU A 243 6.26 3.79 18.83
CA GLU A 243 6.47 4.92 19.74
C GLU A 243 6.38 6.24 18.97
N GLY A 244 5.96 7.30 19.65
CA GLY A 244 6.00 8.68 19.20
C GLY A 244 4.67 9.24 18.72
N LYS A 245 4.75 10.45 18.16
CA LYS A 245 3.58 11.20 17.65
C LYS A 245 3.08 10.62 16.33
N PRO A 246 1.81 10.88 15.94
CA PRO A 246 1.32 10.53 14.61
C PRO A 246 2.26 11.06 13.51
N LEU A 247 2.40 10.26 12.44
CA LEU A 247 3.22 10.61 11.29
C LEU A 247 2.64 11.82 10.55
N SER A 248 3.51 12.70 10.08
CA SER A 248 3.13 13.75 9.14
C SER A 248 3.15 13.21 7.69
N TYR A 249 2.56 13.97 6.78
CA TYR A 249 2.63 13.69 5.33
C TYR A 249 4.09 13.45 4.88
N ASN A 250 4.99 14.36 5.22
CA ASN A 250 6.41 14.26 4.84
C ASN A 250 7.11 13.06 5.50
N ASN A 251 6.76 12.73 6.77
CA ASN A 251 7.31 11.53 7.41
C ASN A 251 6.92 10.25 6.68
N ILE A 252 5.66 10.13 6.24
CA ILE A 252 5.17 8.95 5.50
C ILE A 252 5.87 8.85 4.14
N LEU A 253 6.00 9.98 3.43
CA LEU A 253 6.63 10.04 2.13
C LEU A 253 8.11 9.63 2.19
N ASP A 254 8.87 10.20 3.14
CA ASP A 254 10.29 9.91 3.32
C ASP A 254 10.52 8.50 3.89
N ALA A 255 9.67 8.04 4.82
CA ALA A 255 9.74 6.67 5.34
C ALA A 255 9.46 5.62 4.27
N GLY A 256 8.52 5.90 3.35
CA GLY A 256 8.29 5.05 2.18
C GLY A 256 9.53 4.96 1.29
N ALA A 257 10.15 6.09 0.96
CA ALA A 257 11.37 6.11 0.16
C ALA A 257 12.55 5.38 0.84
N ALA A 258 12.66 5.50 2.17
CA ALA A 258 13.68 4.81 2.94
C ALA A 258 13.44 3.29 3.01
N LEU A 259 12.18 2.86 3.18
CA LEU A 259 11.80 1.45 3.19
C LEU A 259 12.05 0.80 1.82
N ASP A 260 11.71 1.47 0.72
CA ASP A 260 11.97 0.98 -0.64
C ASP A 260 13.47 0.75 -0.86
N LEU A 261 14.31 1.74 -0.52
CA LEU A 261 15.77 1.62 -0.69
C LEU A 261 16.36 0.49 0.15
N VAL A 262 16.02 0.42 1.44
CA VAL A 262 16.60 -0.61 2.32
C VAL A 262 16.14 -2.02 1.91
N THR A 263 14.95 -2.14 1.33
CA THR A 263 14.44 -3.40 0.77
C THR A 263 15.25 -3.84 -0.44
N ASP A 264 15.51 -2.93 -1.37
CA ASP A 264 16.33 -3.23 -2.56
C ASP A 264 17.77 -3.59 -2.15
N LEU A 265 18.38 -2.86 -1.22
CA LEU A 265 19.71 -3.17 -0.70
C LEU A 265 19.78 -4.56 -0.05
N ARG A 266 18.78 -4.91 0.77
CA ARG A 266 18.71 -6.23 1.40
C ARG A 266 18.51 -7.36 0.39
N SER A 267 17.92 -7.07 -0.77
CA SER A 267 17.68 -8.05 -1.83
C SER A 267 18.93 -8.38 -2.65
N MET A 268 20.01 -7.61 -2.49
CA MET A 268 21.27 -7.85 -3.20
C MET A 268 21.94 -9.15 -2.72
N PRO A 269 22.56 -9.91 -3.63
CA PRO A 269 23.28 -11.13 -3.25
C PRO A 269 24.36 -10.88 -2.19
N GLY A 270 24.39 -11.71 -1.15
CA GLY A 270 25.40 -11.63 -0.08
C GLY A 270 25.19 -10.49 0.93
N VAL A 271 24.15 -9.70 0.83
CA VAL A 271 23.85 -8.64 1.79
C VAL A 271 23.03 -9.20 2.96
N HIS A 272 23.56 -9.08 4.16
CA HIS A 272 22.94 -9.52 5.40
C HIS A 272 22.42 -8.36 6.25
N ALA A 273 23.05 -7.20 6.15
CA ALA A 273 22.68 -6.00 6.88
C ALA A 273 22.72 -4.78 5.95
N ALA A 274 21.68 -3.96 6.00
CA ALA A 274 21.56 -2.74 5.22
C ALA A 274 20.89 -1.64 6.06
N ALA A 275 21.32 -0.40 5.83
CA ALA A 275 20.70 0.79 6.39
C ALA A 275 20.78 1.96 5.41
N CYS A 276 19.82 2.87 5.48
CA CYS A 276 19.87 4.11 4.72
C CYS A 276 19.34 5.28 5.55
N VAL A 277 19.75 6.47 5.17
CA VAL A 277 19.24 7.75 5.67
C VAL A 277 18.68 8.53 4.51
N VAL A 278 17.41 8.91 4.62
CA VAL A 278 16.66 9.63 3.58
C VAL A 278 16.23 10.99 4.10
N LYS A 279 16.32 11.99 3.24
CA LYS A 279 15.77 13.32 3.46
C LYS A 279 15.19 13.87 2.17
N HIS A 280 13.92 14.33 2.24
CA HIS A 280 13.20 14.81 1.05
C HIS A 280 13.17 13.78 -0.09
N THR A 281 12.86 12.54 0.27
CA THR A 281 12.80 11.35 -0.62
C THR A 281 14.12 10.94 -1.30
N ASN A 282 15.24 11.60 -1.00
CA ASN A 282 16.55 11.25 -1.54
C ASN A 282 17.44 10.63 -0.46
N PRO A 283 18.16 9.55 -0.75
CA PRO A 283 19.17 9.01 0.14
C PRO A 283 20.36 9.97 0.25
N CYS A 284 20.65 10.43 1.47
CA CYS A 284 21.89 11.14 1.81
C CYS A 284 22.93 10.21 2.43
N GLY A 285 22.53 9.00 2.80
CA GLY A 285 23.39 7.94 3.26
C GLY A 285 22.78 6.57 2.97
N ALA A 286 23.61 5.62 2.60
CA ALA A 286 23.23 4.22 2.43
C ALA A 286 24.46 3.36 2.65
N ALA A 287 24.29 2.20 3.30
CA ALA A 287 25.37 1.24 3.45
C ALA A 287 24.84 -0.18 3.66
N VAL A 288 25.70 -1.13 3.28
CA VAL A 288 25.64 -2.53 3.67
C VAL A 288 26.81 -2.83 4.60
N GLY A 289 26.67 -3.81 5.47
CA GLY A 289 27.71 -4.13 6.46
C GLY A 289 27.63 -5.57 6.93
N ALA A 290 28.57 -5.95 7.80
CA ALA A 290 28.57 -7.27 8.44
C ALA A 290 27.42 -7.40 9.45
N ASP A 291 27.06 -6.30 10.11
CA ASP A 291 25.92 -6.21 11.02
C ASP A 291 25.15 -4.89 10.82
N ILE A 292 23.96 -4.83 11.39
CA ILE A 292 23.04 -3.69 11.30
C ILE A 292 23.67 -2.40 11.87
N GLY A 293 24.40 -2.51 12.96
CA GLY A 293 25.02 -1.36 13.61
C GLY A 293 26.14 -0.76 12.76
N GLU A 294 26.96 -1.59 12.10
CA GLU A 294 27.96 -1.15 11.14
C GLU A 294 27.28 -0.49 9.92
N ALA A 295 26.28 -1.15 9.34
CA ALA A 295 25.54 -0.60 8.20
C ALA A 295 24.95 0.78 8.53
N PHE A 296 24.34 0.94 9.72
CA PHE A 296 23.80 2.22 10.14
C PHE A 296 24.88 3.30 10.33
N ASP A 297 25.98 2.99 11.05
CA ASP A 297 27.05 3.97 11.27
C ASP A 297 27.65 4.47 9.94
N ARG A 298 27.85 3.56 8.98
CA ARG A 298 28.38 3.87 7.66
C ARG A 298 27.38 4.65 6.79
N ALA A 299 26.09 4.33 6.86
CA ALA A 299 25.04 5.06 6.20
C ALA A 299 24.94 6.49 6.74
N TYR A 300 24.93 6.66 8.07
CA TYR A 300 24.89 8.00 8.68
C TYR A 300 26.12 8.85 8.34
N ALA A 301 27.28 8.23 8.20
CA ALA A 301 28.54 8.89 7.85
C ALA A 301 28.65 9.27 6.36
N GLY A 302 27.68 8.94 5.50
CA GLY A 302 27.67 9.34 4.09
C GLY A 302 27.61 10.86 3.90
N ASP A 303 26.59 11.50 4.47
CA ASP A 303 26.43 12.95 4.55
C ASP A 303 25.84 13.32 5.92
N PRO A 304 26.66 13.43 6.98
CA PRO A 304 26.16 13.67 8.34
C PRO A 304 25.37 14.98 8.48
N LEU A 305 25.68 15.98 7.67
CA LEU A 305 24.98 17.26 7.68
C LEU A 305 23.54 17.11 7.15
N ALA A 306 23.37 16.41 6.05
CA ALA A 306 22.05 16.13 5.49
C ALA A 306 21.28 15.09 6.33
N ALA A 307 21.97 14.13 6.96
CA ALA A 307 21.38 13.12 7.82
C ALA A 307 20.74 13.68 9.10
N TYR A 308 21.13 14.87 9.53
CA TYR A 308 20.56 15.52 10.71
C TYR A 308 19.07 15.84 10.50
N GLY A 309 18.20 15.25 11.32
CA GLY A 309 16.75 15.35 11.16
C GLY A 309 16.20 14.50 10.00
N GLY A 310 16.99 13.54 9.51
CA GLY A 310 16.57 12.60 8.46
C GLY A 310 15.74 11.45 8.99
N ILE A 311 15.31 10.61 8.07
CA ILE A 311 14.59 9.37 8.32
C ILE A 311 15.52 8.21 8.01
N VAL A 312 15.63 7.28 8.96
CA VAL A 312 16.45 6.07 8.83
C VAL A 312 15.57 4.87 8.56
N ALA A 313 15.98 4.02 7.62
CA ALA A 313 15.46 2.67 7.52
C ALA A 313 16.58 1.64 7.69
N ILE A 314 16.26 0.58 8.44
CA ILE A 314 17.18 -0.49 8.83
C ILE A 314 16.53 -1.84 8.50
N ALA A 315 17.22 -2.66 7.73
CA ALA A 315 16.78 -4.01 7.42
C ALA A 315 17.10 -4.96 8.56
N GLY A 316 16.19 -5.11 9.51
CA GLY A 316 16.32 -6.03 10.64
C GLY A 316 15.65 -5.51 11.91
N ARG A 317 15.90 -6.24 13.00
CA ARG A 317 15.43 -5.91 14.36
C ARG A 317 16.42 -4.97 15.05
N VAL A 318 15.92 -3.92 15.67
CA VAL A 318 16.71 -2.98 16.49
C VAL A 318 16.63 -3.41 17.95
N ASP A 319 17.76 -3.85 18.50
CA ASP A 319 17.96 -4.14 19.92
C ASP A 319 18.53 -2.93 20.68
N ALA A 320 18.78 -3.10 21.99
CA ALA A 320 19.32 -2.04 22.83
C ALA A 320 20.70 -1.55 22.36
N ALA A 321 21.59 -2.44 21.93
CA ALA A 321 22.94 -2.07 21.51
C ALA A 321 22.93 -1.26 20.21
N ILE A 322 22.07 -1.62 19.27
CA ILE A 322 21.84 -0.85 18.02
C ILE A 322 21.20 0.49 18.35
N ALA A 323 20.22 0.52 19.26
CA ALA A 323 19.57 1.75 19.68
C ALA A 323 20.54 2.74 20.31
N GLU A 324 21.49 2.29 21.15
CA GLU A 324 22.55 3.10 21.73
C GLU A 324 23.48 3.69 20.65
N ARG A 325 23.80 2.91 19.60
CA ARG A 325 24.58 3.40 18.46
C ARG A 325 23.81 4.50 17.69
N ILE A 326 22.50 4.31 17.51
CA ILE A 326 21.62 5.31 16.85
C ILE A 326 21.53 6.58 17.70
N ALA A 327 21.39 6.45 19.00
CA ALA A 327 21.13 7.52 19.97
C ALA A 327 22.34 8.38 20.34
N LYS A 328 23.49 8.28 19.63
CA LYS A 328 24.69 9.08 19.94
C LYS A 328 24.40 10.58 20.00
N PRO A 329 25.13 11.36 20.84
CA PRO A 329 24.84 12.78 21.10
C PRO A 329 24.90 13.68 19.88
N ASP A 330 25.73 13.36 18.90
CA ASP A 330 25.93 14.09 17.65
C ASP A 330 24.86 13.83 16.58
N ARG A 331 23.87 12.98 16.89
CA ARG A 331 22.82 12.55 15.95
C ARG A 331 21.47 13.09 16.36
N PHE A 332 20.65 13.38 15.34
CA PHE A 332 19.23 13.67 15.47
C PHE A 332 18.45 13.04 14.33
N LEU A 333 17.42 12.26 14.66
CA LEU A 333 16.55 11.58 13.70
C LEU A 333 15.08 11.85 14.05
N GLU A 334 14.25 12.03 13.05
CA GLU A 334 12.80 12.21 13.22
C GLU A 334 12.03 10.90 13.23
N VAL A 335 12.44 9.96 12.38
CA VAL A 335 11.79 8.66 12.21
C VAL A 335 12.85 7.57 12.07
N VAL A 336 12.63 6.44 12.73
CA VAL A 336 13.38 5.20 12.54
C VAL A 336 12.41 4.11 12.09
N VAL A 337 12.67 3.54 10.92
CA VAL A 337 11.93 2.41 10.34
C VAL A 337 12.78 1.16 10.50
N ALA A 338 12.21 0.07 10.99
CA ALA A 338 12.89 -1.21 11.14
C ALA A 338 11.87 -2.36 11.04
N ASP A 339 12.35 -3.59 10.85
CA ASP A 339 11.48 -4.78 10.84
C ASP A 339 10.76 -4.93 12.21
N ALA A 340 11.48 -4.67 13.30
CA ALA A 340 10.97 -4.73 14.68
C ALA A 340 11.90 -3.96 15.63
N PHE A 341 11.38 -3.65 16.82
CA PHE A 341 12.13 -3.06 17.92
C PHE A 341 11.93 -3.89 19.19
N ASP A 342 13.00 -4.09 19.96
CA ASP A 342 12.90 -4.62 21.32
C ASP A 342 12.46 -3.50 22.28
N ASP A 343 11.79 -3.85 23.38
CA ASP A 343 11.28 -2.86 24.35
C ASP A 343 12.42 -2.00 24.94
N ALA A 344 13.60 -2.60 25.15
CA ALA A 344 14.79 -1.88 25.60
C ALA A 344 15.27 -0.85 24.56
N ALA A 345 15.21 -1.18 23.27
CA ALA A 345 15.55 -0.26 22.18
C ALA A 345 14.59 0.90 22.10
N VAL A 346 13.29 0.63 22.23
CA VAL A 346 12.23 1.67 22.25
C VAL A 346 12.53 2.66 23.38
N LYS A 347 12.86 2.16 24.58
CA LYS A 347 13.18 3.01 25.74
C LYS A 347 14.37 3.91 25.47
N VAL A 348 15.49 3.37 24.98
CA VAL A 348 16.71 4.13 24.67
C VAL A 348 16.43 5.25 23.67
N LEU A 349 15.70 4.96 22.57
CA LEU A 349 15.42 5.94 21.53
C LEU A 349 14.42 7.00 21.98
N ALA A 350 13.39 6.63 22.76
CA ALA A 350 12.39 7.56 23.30
C ALA A 350 12.99 8.49 24.37
N GLU A 351 13.90 8.00 25.21
CA GLU A 351 14.63 8.81 26.18
C GLU A 351 15.54 9.83 25.49
N ARG A 352 16.17 9.41 24.37
CA ARG A 352 17.06 10.28 23.59
C ARG A 352 16.33 11.41 22.87
N TRP A 353 15.18 11.10 22.27
CA TRP A 353 14.39 12.07 21.48
C TRP A 353 12.90 11.98 21.80
N LYS A 354 12.40 12.89 22.58
CA LYS A 354 10.99 12.96 23.02
C LYS A 354 9.94 12.86 21.89
N ASN A 355 10.32 13.18 20.67
CA ASN A 355 9.41 13.23 19.52
C ASN A 355 9.79 12.25 18.41
N VAL A 356 10.74 11.33 18.64
CA VAL A 356 11.08 10.30 17.64
C VAL A 356 9.86 9.44 17.33
N ARG A 357 9.76 8.98 16.11
CA ARG A 357 8.73 8.03 15.70
C ARG A 357 9.41 6.74 15.30
N LEU A 358 9.03 5.66 15.95
CA LEU A 358 9.53 4.32 15.69
C LEU A 358 8.46 3.55 14.93
N ILE A 359 8.81 3.09 13.73
CA ILE A 359 7.89 2.42 12.81
C ILE A 359 8.38 1.00 12.58
N ALA A 360 7.58 0.02 12.98
CA ALA A 360 7.81 -1.38 12.63
C ALA A 360 7.15 -1.68 11.29
N ALA A 361 7.97 -1.85 10.25
CA ALA A 361 7.57 -2.17 8.89
C ALA A 361 8.57 -3.16 8.29
N ALA A 362 8.12 -4.36 7.95
CA ALA A 362 8.97 -5.33 7.26
C ALA A 362 9.31 -4.86 5.84
N PRO A 363 10.48 -5.24 5.29
CA PRO A 363 10.83 -4.99 3.91
C PRO A 363 9.75 -5.49 2.96
N ARG A 364 9.40 -4.66 2.01
CA ARG A 364 8.39 -4.95 1.01
C ARG A 364 9.03 -5.62 -0.20
N LYS A 365 8.39 -6.65 -0.75
CA LYS A 365 8.75 -7.18 -2.07
C LYS A 365 7.78 -6.60 -3.10
N PRO A 366 8.26 -5.85 -4.13
CA PRO A 366 7.41 -5.45 -5.23
C PRO A 366 6.79 -6.68 -5.88
N THR A 367 5.49 -6.66 -6.09
CA THR A 367 4.78 -7.70 -6.83
C THR A 367 4.49 -7.23 -8.24
N ALA A 368 4.17 -8.15 -9.15
CA ALA A 368 3.70 -7.82 -10.49
C ALA A 368 2.42 -6.94 -10.49
N ALA A 369 1.69 -6.92 -9.38
CA ALA A 369 0.53 -6.05 -9.17
C ALA A 369 0.90 -4.63 -8.74
N SER A 370 2.13 -4.38 -8.27
CA SER A 370 2.56 -3.07 -7.79
C SER A 370 2.58 -2.05 -8.95
N ARG A 371 1.76 -1.02 -8.82
CA ARG A 371 1.66 0.08 -9.78
C ARG A 371 2.10 1.37 -9.12
N LEU A 372 2.86 2.16 -9.84
CA LEU A 372 3.19 3.53 -9.44
C LEU A 372 2.17 4.48 -10.06
N LEU A 373 1.51 5.25 -9.20
CA LEU A 373 0.48 6.21 -9.58
C LEU A 373 1.02 7.63 -9.39
N ARG A 374 0.87 8.46 -10.39
CA ARG A 374 1.26 9.87 -10.30
C ARG A 374 0.18 10.77 -10.88
N SER A 375 -0.37 11.64 -10.06
CA SER A 375 -1.32 12.65 -10.51
C SER A 375 -0.64 13.66 -11.43
N VAL A 376 -1.32 14.01 -12.51
CA VAL A 376 -0.96 15.09 -13.43
C VAL A 376 -2.20 15.94 -13.72
N PRO A 377 -2.06 17.20 -14.15
CA PRO A 377 -3.22 17.99 -14.52
C PRO A 377 -4.12 17.26 -15.53
N GLY A 378 -5.37 17.04 -15.16
CA GLY A 378 -6.36 16.36 -16.00
C GLY A 378 -6.31 14.83 -16.00
N GLY A 379 -5.41 14.19 -15.24
CA GLY A 379 -5.34 12.73 -15.28
C GLY A 379 -4.36 12.09 -14.30
N LEU A 380 -4.02 10.85 -14.62
CA LEU A 380 -3.15 9.99 -13.85
C LEU A 380 -2.17 9.28 -14.78
N LEU A 381 -0.88 9.33 -14.46
CA LEU A 381 0.12 8.45 -15.05
C LEU A 381 0.18 7.17 -14.21
N VAL A 382 0.13 6.05 -14.88
CA VAL A 382 0.24 4.72 -14.27
C VAL A 382 1.39 3.99 -14.95
N GLN A 383 2.30 3.45 -14.15
CA GLN A 383 3.40 2.61 -14.64
C GLN A 383 3.62 1.45 -13.69
N GLU A 384 4.37 0.47 -14.16
CA GLU A 384 4.88 -0.61 -13.32
C GLU A 384 5.94 -0.09 -12.35
N ALA A 385 6.10 -0.75 -11.22
CA ALA A 385 7.25 -0.51 -10.37
C ALA A 385 8.54 -0.86 -11.13
N ASP A 386 9.61 -0.14 -10.86
CA ASP A 386 10.94 -0.48 -11.37
C ASP A 386 11.50 -1.61 -10.49
N ASP A 387 11.20 -2.86 -10.89
CA ASP A 387 11.62 -4.09 -10.22
C ASP A 387 12.79 -4.78 -10.92
N ALA A 388 13.38 -4.13 -11.93
CA ALA A 388 14.52 -4.67 -12.65
C ALA A 388 15.69 -4.95 -11.68
N PRO A 389 16.17 -6.20 -11.61
CA PRO A 389 17.24 -6.55 -10.68
C PRO A 389 18.56 -5.93 -11.15
N VAL A 390 19.35 -5.46 -10.18
CA VAL A 390 20.72 -5.01 -10.40
C VAL A 390 21.65 -6.20 -10.12
N ASP A 391 22.23 -6.76 -11.19
CA ASP A 391 23.16 -7.88 -11.09
C ASP A 391 24.59 -7.45 -11.48
N ALA A 392 25.49 -7.43 -10.51
CA ALA A 392 26.91 -7.10 -10.73
C ALA A 392 27.59 -7.97 -11.80
N LYS A 393 27.16 -9.23 -11.95
CA LYS A 393 27.74 -10.18 -12.94
C LYS A 393 27.31 -9.86 -14.37
N ALA A 394 26.14 -9.22 -14.53
CA ALA A 394 25.63 -8.80 -15.84
C ALA A 394 26.33 -7.53 -16.37
N PHE A 395 27.06 -6.79 -15.53
CA PHE A 395 27.72 -5.58 -15.94
C PHE A 395 28.84 -5.86 -16.95
N GLN A 396 28.77 -5.22 -18.11
CA GLN A 396 29.75 -5.35 -19.17
C GLN A 396 30.97 -4.45 -18.90
N HIS A 397 32.16 -5.03 -18.89
CA HIS A 397 33.40 -4.29 -18.77
C HIS A 397 33.82 -3.75 -20.13
N MET A 398 33.86 -2.42 -20.31
CA MET A 398 34.10 -1.76 -21.61
C MET A 398 35.49 -1.14 -21.73
N ALA A 399 36.08 -0.68 -20.65
CA ALA A 399 37.36 0.03 -20.68
C ALA A 399 38.11 -0.05 -19.35
N GLY A 400 39.41 0.20 -19.40
CA GLY A 400 40.30 0.31 -18.25
C GLY A 400 40.66 -1.03 -17.61
N PRO A 401 41.16 -1.02 -16.36
CA PRO A 401 41.51 -2.22 -15.61
C PRO A 401 40.33 -3.12 -15.39
N ALA A 402 40.54 -4.44 -15.38
CA ALA A 402 39.51 -5.39 -14.98
C ALA A 402 39.08 -5.13 -13.53
N PRO A 403 37.77 -4.98 -13.23
CA PRO A 403 37.30 -4.74 -11.89
C PRO A 403 37.49 -5.97 -11.02
N SER A 404 37.88 -5.74 -9.77
CA SER A 404 37.79 -6.78 -8.73
C SER A 404 36.34 -7.11 -8.40
N ASP A 405 36.07 -8.26 -7.75
CA ASP A 405 34.73 -8.61 -7.28
C ASP A 405 34.18 -7.52 -6.34
N THR A 406 34.99 -7.01 -5.41
CA THR A 406 34.61 -5.90 -4.53
C THR A 406 34.21 -4.63 -5.32
N THR A 407 34.95 -4.29 -6.38
CA THR A 407 34.60 -3.13 -7.22
C THR A 407 33.28 -3.37 -7.98
N ARG A 408 33.00 -4.58 -8.40
CA ARG A 408 31.71 -4.94 -9.03
C ARG A 408 30.56 -4.88 -8.04
N ASP A 409 30.76 -5.36 -6.81
CA ASP A 409 29.76 -5.31 -5.75
C ASP A 409 29.46 -3.85 -5.36
N ASP A 410 30.48 -3.00 -5.25
CA ASP A 410 30.33 -1.56 -5.02
C ASP A 410 29.57 -0.88 -6.19
N ALA A 411 29.87 -1.26 -7.43
CA ALA A 411 29.16 -0.75 -8.61
C ALA A 411 27.67 -1.14 -8.59
N ALA A 412 27.34 -2.38 -8.23
CA ALA A 412 25.95 -2.83 -8.10
C ALA A 412 25.25 -2.12 -6.94
N PHE A 413 25.91 -2.00 -5.78
CA PHE A 413 25.38 -1.27 -4.64
C PHE A 413 25.02 0.18 -5.02
N LEU A 414 25.93 0.89 -5.69
CA LEU A 414 25.70 2.27 -6.10
C LEU A 414 24.69 2.40 -7.24
N ALA A 415 24.58 1.41 -8.13
CA ALA A 415 23.51 1.36 -9.12
C ALA A 415 22.13 1.24 -8.43
N VAL A 416 22.00 0.41 -7.37
CA VAL A 416 20.79 0.37 -6.53
C VAL A 416 20.54 1.72 -5.87
N VAL A 417 21.55 2.35 -5.27
CA VAL A 417 21.38 3.67 -4.65
C VAL A 417 20.94 4.70 -5.68
N SER A 418 21.54 4.72 -6.89
CA SER A 418 21.19 5.67 -7.95
C SER A 418 19.74 5.55 -8.42
N LYS A 419 19.16 4.35 -8.43
CA LYS A 419 17.73 4.08 -8.70
C LYS A 419 16.80 4.83 -7.73
N HIS A 420 17.25 5.08 -6.49
CA HIS A 420 16.47 5.76 -5.46
C HIS A 420 16.75 7.27 -5.35
N LEU A 421 17.61 7.82 -6.17
CA LEU A 421 17.87 9.27 -6.28
C LEU A 421 16.98 9.90 -7.36
N LYS A 422 16.59 11.15 -7.14
CA LYS A 422 15.85 11.91 -8.15
C LYS A 422 16.75 12.29 -9.32
N SER A 423 16.30 12.04 -10.55
CA SER A 423 17.03 12.35 -11.80
C SER A 423 17.21 13.85 -12.04
N ASN A 424 18.28 14.34 -12.70
CA ASN A 424 19.48 13.55 -13.01
C ASN A 424 20.24 13.24 -11.72
N ALA A 425 20.71 12.01 -11.61
CA ALA A 425 21.39 11.53 -10.42
C ALA A 425 22.74 10.89 -10.73
N VAL A 426 23.72 11.23 -9.88
CA VAL A 426 25.03 10.58 -9.82
C VAL A 426 25.38 10.38 -8.35
N CYS A 427 25.87 9.20 -8.00
CA CYS A 427 26.36 8.93 -6.65
C CYS A 427 27.77 8.35 -6.68
N ILE A 428 28.54 8.60 -5.63
CA ILE A 428 29.93 8.13 -5.45
C ILE A 428 30.00 7.37 -4.12
N GLY A 429 30.71 6.26 -4.12
CA GLY A 429 30.91 5.45 -2.93
C GLY A 429 31.97 4.39 -3.10
N GLY A 430 32.05 3.50 -2.12
CA GLY A 430 32.96 2.36 -2.13
C GLY A 430 32.93 1.62 -0.81
N GLY A 431 33.39 0.37 -0.84
CA GLY A 431 33.34 -0.53 0.29
C GLY A 431 31.92 -0.73 0.83
N GLY A 432 30.90 -0.78 -0.03
CA GLY A 432 29.49 -0.94 0.35
C GLY A 432 28.89 0.26 1.07
N SER A 433 29.33 1.49 0.81
CA SER A 433 28.74 2.70 1.37
C SER A 433 28.69 3.88 0.39
N LEU A 434 27.62 4.68 0.47
CA LEU A 434 27.47 5.94 -0.23
C LEU A 434 28.34 7.02 0.44
N TRP A 435 29.12 7.76 -0.35
CA TRP A 435 29.98 8.85 0.14
C TRP A 435 29.47 10.23 -0.27
N GLY A 436 28.75 10.32 -1.37
CA GLY A 436 28.15 11.55 -1.84
C GLY A 436 27.21 11.32 -3.00
N ALA A 437 26.19 12.15 -3.10
CA ALA A 437 25.19 12.10 -4.16
C ALA A 437 24.85 13.48 -4.69
N GLY A 438 24.68 13.59 -5.99
CA GLY A 438 24.05 14.70 -6.69
C GLY A 438 22.73 14.21 -7.25
N ALA A 439 21.62 14.80 -6.83
CA ALA A 439 20.27 14.38 -7.18
C ALA A 439 19.39 15.54 -7.63
N GLY A 440 18.41 15.27 -8.50
CA GLY A 440 17.43 16.24 -8.95
C GLY A 440 18.01 17.39 -9.77
N GLN A 441 19.14 17.17 -10.43
CA GLN A 441 19.81 18.21 -11.20
C GLN A 441 19.27 18.30 -12.62
N MET A 442 19.11 19.52 -13.14
CA MET A 442 18.64 19.74 -14.51
C MET A 442 19.66 19.30 -15.56
N ASP A 443 20.94 19.28 -15.23
CA ASP A 443 21.98 18.75 -16.08
C ASP A 443 22.87 17.70 -15.37
N ARG A 444 23.44 16.79 -16.15
CA ARG A 444 24.21 15.65 -15.63
C ARG A 444 25.55 16.09 -15.01
N VAL A 445 26.15 17.14 -15.54
CA VAL A 445 27.44 17.66 -15.04
C VAL A 445 27.27 18.26 -13.64
N ALA A 446 26.17 18.97 -13.40
CA ALA A 446 25.84 19.48 -12.07
C ALA A 446 25.66 18.33 -11.06
N ALA A 447 25.00 17.24 -11.45
CA ALA A 447 24.88 16.04 -10.61
C ALA A 447 26.26 15.43 -10.29
N CYS A 448 27.16 15.32 -11.27
CA CYS A 448 28.54 14.86 -11.07
C CYS A 448 29.30 15.77 -10.08
N ARG A 449 29.28 17.08 -10.30
CA ARG A 449 29.97 18.02 -9.44
C ARG A 449 29.46 18.02 -8.01
N GLN A 450 28.15 17.94 -7.83
CA GLN A 450 27.54 17.85 -6.51
C GLN A 450 27.93 16.55 -5.79
N ALA A 451 27.94 15.42 -6.48
CA ALA A 451 28.39 14.14 -5.94
C ALA A 451 29.86 14.20 -5.51
N VAL A 452 30.73 14.78 -6.34
CA VAL A 452 32.16 14.98 -6.03
C VAL A 452 32.34 15.85 -4.79
N GLU A 453 31.67 17.00 -4.71
CA GLU A 453 31.81 17.92 -3.58
C GLU A 453 31.40 17.23 -2.26
N LYS A 454 30.31 16.47 -2.26
CA LYS A 454 29.86 15.71 -1.09
C LYS A 454 30.77 14.54 -0.73
N ALA A 455 31.35 13.86 -1.71
CA ALA A 455 32.27 12.75 -1.51
C ALA A 455 33.72 13.18 -1.20
N LYS A 456 34.05 14.46 -1.32
CA LYS A 456 35.44 14.98 -1.32
C LYS A 456 36.32 14.46 -0.18
N ALA A 457 35.83 14.52 1.05
CA ALA A 457 36.61 14.07 2.21
C ALA A 457 36.89 12.55 2.16
N ARG A 458 35.92 11.76 1.68
CA ARG A 458 36.06 10.29 1.52
C ARG A 458 36.97 9.93 0.36
N LEU A 459 36.88 10.65 -0.76
CA LEU A 459 37.77 10.45 -1.91
C LEU A 459 39.24 10.64 -1.50
N GLN A 460 39.54 11.64 -0.68
CA GLN A 460 40.90 11.90 -0.17
C GLN A 460 41.41 10.83 0.80
N THR A 461 40.53 10.09 1.44
CA THR A 461 40.86 9.09 2.48
C THR A 461 40.50 7.65 2.06
N ALA A 462 40.21 7.41 0.79
CA ALA A 462 39.75 6.12 0.26
C ALA A 462 40.75 4.96 0.47
N GLY A 463 42.05 5.26 0.52
CA GLY A 463 43.10 4.28 0.77
C GLY A 463 43.19 3.23 -0.34
N LYS A 464 42.90 1.97 0.01
CA LYS A 464 42.89 0.84 -0.97
C LYS A 464 41.53 0.63 -1.65
N ILE A 465 40.47 1.34 -1.24
CA ILE A 465 39.14 1.24 -1.84
C ILE A 465 39.17 1.98 -3.17
N VAL A 466 38.73 1.32 -4.24
CA VAL A 466 38.53 1.96 -5.54
C VAL A 466 37.21 2.75 -5.47
N PRO A 467 37.24 4.11 -5.54
CA PRO A 467 35.98 4.86 -5.55
C PRO A 467 35.19 4.59 -6.83
N VAL A 468 33.92 4.28 -6.68
CA VAL A 468 33.00 4.00 -7.78
C VAL A 468 31.98 5.13 -7.90
N ALA A 469 31.66 5.55 -9.13
CA ALA A 469 30.55 6.45 -9.41
C ALA A 469 29.48 5.73 -10.26
N ALA A 470 28.22 5.83 -9.82
CA ALA A 470 27.07 5.32 -10.57
C ALA A 470 26.20 6.47 -11.06
N SER A 471 25.71 6.36 -12.29
CA SER A 471 24.77 7.31 -12.90
C SER A 471 23.47 6.60 -13.26
N ASP A 472 22.33 7.24 -12.98
CA ASP A 472 20.98 6.75 -13.28
C ASP A 472 20.69 6.65 -14.79
N ALA A 473 21.50 7.30 -15.63
CA ALA A 473 21.44 7.24 -17.11
C ALA A 473 22.81 7.39 -17.75
N PHE A 474 22.87 7.29 -19.07
CA PHE A 474 24.10 7.48 -19.85
C PHE A 474 24.65 8.92 -19.75
N PHE A 475 25.93 9.10 -20.04
CA PHE A 475 26.55 10.40 -20.18
C PHE A 475 26.43 10.90 -21.63
N PRO A 476 25.77 12.06 -21.86
CA PRO A 476 25.64 12.60 -23.21
C PRO A 476 26.96 13.15 -23.78
N PHE A 477 27.90 13.52 -22.90
CA PHE A 477 29.22 14.09 -23.18
C PHE A 477 30.23 13.58 -22.14
N ASP A 478 31.52 13.74 -22.40
CA ASP A 478 32.60 13.30 -21.51
C ASP A 478 32.91 14.24 -20.34
N ASP A 479 32.27 15.41 -20.28
CA ASP A 479 32.48 16.42 -19.25
C ASP A 479 32.08 15.97 -17.83
N GLY A 480 30.97 15.22 -17.72
CA GLY A 480 30.55 14.58 -16.47
C GLY A 480 31.54 13.49 -16.01
N PRO A 481 31.81 12.46 -16.84
CA PRO A 481 32.87 11.47 -16.59
C PRO A 481 34.21 12.08 -16.23
N ARG A 482 34.65 13.11 -16.96
CA ARG A 482 35.90 13.82 -16.69
C ARG A 482 35.92 14.43 -15.28
N ALA A 483 34.87 15.11 -14.87
CA ALA A 483 34.78 15.69 -13.53
C ALA A 483 34.86 14.62 -12.42
N LEU A 484 34.29 13.44 -12.64
CA LEU A 484 34.36 12.32 -11.71
C LEU A 484 35.78 11.74 -11.63
N LEU A 485 36.41 11.46 -12.78
CA LEU A 485 37.76 10.90 -12.85
C LEU A 485 38.83 11.86 -12.34
N ASP A 486 38.71 13.17 -12.63
CA ASP A 486 39.61 14.21 -12.10
C ASP A 486 39.54 14.33 -10.58
N ALA A 487 38.40 13.96 -9.97
CA ALA A 487 38.21 13.89 -8.52
C ALA A 487 38.78 12.62 -7.87
N GLY A 488 39.28 11.66 -8.65
CA GLY A 488 39.86 10.42 -8.15
C GLY A 488 38.90 9.20 -8.14
N VAL A 489 37.77 9.28 -8.86
CA VAL A 489 36.93 8.10 -9.11
C VAL A 489 37.69 7.13 -10.00
N GLY A 490 37.78 5.84 -9.59
CA GLY A 490 38.50 4.80 -10.30
C GLY A 490 37.62 3.86 -11.13
N CYS A 491 36.29 3.88 -10.91
CA CYS A 491 35.35 3.07 -11.67
C CYS A 491 34.06 3.86 -11.94
N LEU A 492 33.58 3.84 -13.17
CA LEU A 492 32.29 4.40 -13.58
C LEU A 492 31.33 3.26 -13.93
N VAL A 493 30.06 3.41 -13.52
CA VAL A 493 28.96 2.53 -13.96
C VAL A 493 27.78 3.38 -14.45
N HIS A 494 27.24 3.06 -15.64
CA HIS A 494 26.06 3.69 -16.20
C HIS A 494 25.35 2.71 -17.17
N PRO A 495 24.10 2.97 -17.56
CA PRO A 495 23.34 2.02 -18.41
C PRO A 495 23.83 1.90 -19.85
N GLY A 496 24.61 2.84 -20.35
CA GLY A 496 24.95 2.90 -21.77
C GLY A 496 23.82 3.44 -22.64
N GLY A 497 24.00 3.41 -23.94
CA GLY A 497 23.00 3.82 -24.94
C GLY A 497 23.13 5.25 -25.46
N SER A 498 24.23 5.94 -25.13
CA SER A 498 24.60 7.22 -25.75
C SER A 498 25.28 7.00 -27.09
N LYS A 499 25.04 7.88 -28.07
CA LYS A 499 25.84 7.92 -29.32
C LYS A 499 27.31 8.26 -29.06
N ARG A 500 27.64 8.74 -27.87
CA ARG A 500 28.98 9.14 -27.44
C ARG A 500 29.57 8.26 -26.33
N ASP A 501 29.05 7.04 -26.15
CA ASP A 501 29.63 6.10 -25.18
C ASP A 501 31.11 5.83 -25.47
N ALA A 502 31.49 5.81 -26.76
CA ALA A 502 32.90 5.67 -27.20
C ALA A 502 33.83 6.77 -26.65
N ASP A 503 33.33 8.00 -26.43
CA ASP A 503 34.11 9.10 -25.83
C ASP A 503 34.38 8.82 -24.34
N THR A 504 33.37 8.30 -23.62
CA THR A 504 33.51 7.88 -22.22
C THR A 504 34.46 6.69 -22.10
N GLU A 505 34.39 5.71 -23.03
CA GLU A 505 35.33 4.58 -23.07
C GLU A 505 36.78 5.04 -23.31
N ALA A 506 37.00 5.92 -24.28
CA ALA A 506 38.32 6.48 -24.56
C ALA A 506 38.88 7.22 -23.34
N LEU A 507 38.07 8.07 -22.71
CA LEU A 507 38.44 8.80 -21.51
C LEU A 507 38.83 7.85 -20.36
N CYS A 508 38.06 6.78 -20.13
CA CYS A 508 38.38 5.81 -19.10
C CYS A 508 39.69 5.04 -19.38
N ARG A 509 39.96 4.70 -20.64
CA ARG A 509 41.27 4.09 -21.06
C ARG A 509 42.43 5.05 -20.78
N ASP A 510 42.29 6.31 -21.16
CA ASP A 510 43.35 7.33 -20.98
C ASP A 510 43.64 7.60 -19.50
N ARG A 511 42.63 7.51 -18.65
CA ARG A 511 42.73 7.74 -17.18
C ARG A 511 43.00 6.47 -16.40
N ASN A 512 43.16 5.31 -17.06
CA ASN A 512 43.31 4.00 -16.42
C ASN A 512 42.19 3.71 -15.41
N ALA A 513 40.96 4.10 -15.73
CA ALA A 513 39.77 3.91 -14.92
C ALA A 513 38.86 2.81 -15.52
N THR A 514 38.21 2.04 -14.67
CA THR A 514 37.26 0.99 -15.09
C THR A 514 35.96 1.62 -15.56
N LEU A 515 35.42 1.10 -16.70
CA LEU A 515 34.06 1.43 -17.15
C LEU A 515 33.19 0.17 -17.19
N LEU A 516 32.06 0.25 -16.54
CA LEU A 516 31.02 -0.79 -16.50
C LEU A 516 29.72 -0.27 -17.10
N ILE A 517 29.09 -1.08 -17.94
CA ILE A 517 27.74 -0.82 -18.49
C ILE A 517 26.74 -1.75 -17.84
N SER A 518 25.73 -1.18 -17.17
CA SER A 518 24.67 -1.93 -16.48
C SER A 518 23.56 -2.40 -17.41
N GLY A 519 23.36 -1.75 -18.56
CA GLY A 519 22.31 -2.07 -19.53
C GLY A 519 20.89 -1.62 -19.12
N VAL A 520 20.68 -1.21 -17.88
CA VAL A 520 19.37 -0.79 -17.36
C VAL A 520 19.41 0.63 -16.84
N ARG A 521 18.48 1.47 -17.30
CA ARG A 521 18.29 2.84 -16.85
C ARG A 521 17.26 2.89 -15.73
N HIS A 522 17.54 3.65 -14.68
CA HIS A 522 16.69 3.80 -13.50
C HIS A 522 16.33 5.27 -13.24
N PHE A 523 15.50 5.87 -14.09
CA PHE A 523 15.02 7.24 -13.86
C PHE A 523 13.93 7.27 -12.77
N ARG A 524 14.05 8.25 -11.87
CA ARG A 524 13.05 8.55 -10.84
C ARG A 524 12.80 10.05 -10.76
N HIS A 525 11.56 10.49 -11.02
CA HIS A 525 11.15 11.90 -10.95
C HIS A 525 10.27 12.18 -9.73
#